data_8c589029ac15b35c617912efe965cb76
#
_entry.id   8c589029ac15b35c617912efe965cb76
#
_cell.length_a   1.000
_cell.length_b   1.000
_cell.length_c   1.000
_cell.angle_alpha   90.00
_cell.angle_beta   90.00
_cell.angle_gamma   90.00
#
_symmetry.space_group_name_H-M   'P 1'
#
loop_
_entity.id
_entity.type
_entity.pdbx_description
1 polymer ?
#
loop_
_entity_poly.entity_id
_entity_poly.type
_entity_poly.pdbx_seq_one_letter_code
_entity_poly.pdbx_strand_id
1 'polypeptide(L)'
;MLYGPTNEELITDIFQSHINSYKDLPNNLYHIQWKFRDEVRPRFGVMRGREFLMKDNYSFDLDESEAKKSYDNMFKAYIKTFIRMGLTPISLRAETGPIGGNLSHEFQILAKTGESLSLIHI
;
A
#
# COMPACT_ATOMS: atom_id res chain seq x y z
N MET A 1 3.95 -24.04 8.82
CA MET A 1 3.62 -23.11 7.71
C MET A 1 3.72 -21.70 8.28
N LEU A 2 4.42 -20.81 7.62
CA LEU A 2 4.56 -19.42 8.03
C LEU A 2 3.75 -18.52 7.09
N TYR A 3 2.91 -17.65 7.67
CA TYR A 3 2.21 -16.60 6.94
C TYR A 3 2.88 -15.26 7.21
N GLY A 4 3.17 -14.50 6.15
CA GLY A 4 3.73 -13.16 6.26
C GLY A 4 2.65 -12.11 6.49
N PRO A 5 2.86 -11.13 7.38
CA PRO A 5 1.95 -9.99 7.54
C PRO A 5 2.14 -8.95 6.44
N THR A 6 3.29 -8.94 5.79
CA THR A 6 3.70 -8.04 4.72
C THR A 6 4.84 -8.66 3.92
N ASN A 7 5.18 -8.15 2.75
CA ASN A 7 6.12 -8.82 1.85
C ASN A 7 7.30 -7.95 1.38
N GLU A 8 7.61 -6.86 2.05
CA GLU A 8 8.74 -5.99 1.67
C GLU A 8 10.04 -6.78 1.61
N GLU A 9 10.31 -7.60 2.62
CA GLU A 9 11.53 -8.41 2.70
C GLU A 9 11.57 -9.48 1.60
N LEU A 10 10.46 -10.20 1.41
CA LEU A 10 10.37 -11.25 0.40
C LEU A 10 10.55 -10.72 -1.02
N ILE A 11 9.91 -9.61 -1.35
CA ILE A 11 10.02 -8.99 -2.69
C ILE A 11 11.42 -8.43 -2.90
N THR A 12 12.04 -7.89 -1.87
CA THR A 12 13.42 -7.40 -1.95
C THR A 12 14.41 -8.54 -2.22
N ASP A 13 14.23 -9.68 -1.59
CA ASP A 13 15.05 -10.88 -1.83
C ASP A 13 14.87 -11.40 -3.26
N ILE A 14 13.63 -11.49 -3.74
CA ILE A 14 13.33 -11.85 -5.13
C ILE A 14 13.97 -10.86 -6.10
N PHE A 15 13.80 -9.56 -5.84
CA PHE A 15 14.39 -8.50 -6.66
C PHE A 15 15.90 -8.63 -6.73
N GLN A 16 16.56 -8.78 -5.58
CA GLN A 16 18.01 -8.94 -5.50
C GLN A 16 18.53 -10.14 -6.31
N SER A 17 17.78 -11.23 -6.35
CA SER A 17 18.17 -12.44 -7.09
C SER A 17 18.02 -12.33 -8.60
N HIS A 18 17.19 -11.41 -9.10
CA HIS A 18 16.84 -11.30 -10.52
C HIS A 18 17.47 -10.09 -11.21
N ILE A 19 17.78 -9.04 -10.47
CA ILE A 19 18.32 -7.78 -11.03
C ILE A 19 19.85 -7.85 -11.02
N ASN A 20 20.43 -7.65 -12.19
CA ASN A 20 21.89 -7.70 -12.37
C ASN A 20 22.50 -6.36 -12.74
N SER A 21 21.70 -5.36 -13.08
CA SER A 21 22.18 -4.08 -13.57
C SER A 21 21.22 -2.94 -13.19
N TYR A 22 21.78 -1.75 -12.98
CA TYR A 22 20.99 -0.51 -12.84
C TYR A 22 20.12 -0.22 -14.07
N LYS A 23 20.41 -0.82 -15.22
CA LYS A 23 19.61 -0.68 -16.45
C LYS A 23 18.26 -1.40 -16.36
N ASP A 24 18.10 -2.27 -15.40
CA ASP A 24 16.82 -2.95 -15.13
C ASP A 24 15.87 -2.10 -14.26
N LEU A 25 16.33 -0.91 -13.85
CA LEU A 25 15.54 0.08 -13.11
C LEU A 25 15.00 1.18 -14.05
N PRO A 26 13.86 1.80 -13.71
CA PRO A 26 12.99 1.50 -12.58
C PRO A 26 12.23 0.18 -12.77
N ASN A 27 11.94 -0.51 -11.68
CA ASN A 27 11.20 -1.76 -11.70
C ASN A 27 10.03 -1.72 -10.71
N ASN A 28 8.91 -2.31 -11.09
CA ASN A 28 7.70 -2.33 -10.32
C ASN A 28 7.16 -3.76 -10.24
N LEU A 29 7.17 -4.32 -9.04
CA LEU A 29 6.71 -5.67 -8.79
C LEU A 29 5.42 -5.64 -7.96
N TYR A 30 4.49 -6.50 -8.29
CA TYR A 30 3.28 -6.65 -7.51
C TYR A 30 2.94 -8.12 -7.33
N HIS A 31 2.18 -8.41 -6.29
CA HIS A 31 1.53 -9.70 -6.17
C HIS A 31 0.16 -9.59 -5.49
N ILE A 32 -0.63 -10.63 -5.63
CA ILE A 32 -1.93 -10.77 -4.99
C ILE A 32 -1.85 -12.05 -4.17
N GLN A 33 -1.89 -11.92 -2.86
CA GLN A 33 -1.66 -13.03 -1.95
C GLN A 33 -2.40 -12.86 -0.63
N TRP A 34 -2.66 -13.97 0.03
CA TRP A 34 -3.15 -13.99 1.40
C TRP A 34 -2.12 -13.46 2.37
N LYS A 35 -2.57 -12.61 3.28
CA LYS A 35 -1.80 -12.08 4.39
C LYS A 35 -2.44 -12.49 5.70
N PHE A 36 -1.62 -12.65 6.71
CA PHE A 36 -2.07 -12.89 8.07
C PHE A 36 -1.50 -11.80 8.98
N ARG A 37 -2.39 -11.16 9.74
CA ARG A 37 -2.03 -10.21 10.79
C ARG A 37 -2.78 -10.56 12.05
N ASP A 38 -2.08 -10.57 13.18
CA ASP A 38 -2.68 -10.89 14.47
C ASP A 38 -3.48 -9.69 15.02
N GLU A 39 -4.58 -9.39 14.33
CA GLU A 39 -5.47 -8.29 14.70
C GLU A 39 -6.10 -8.56 16.08
N VAL A 40 -5.86 -7.65 17.02
CA VAL A 40 -6.35 -7.77 18.40
C VAL A 40 -7.87 -7.71 18.48
N ARG A 41 -8.50 -6.91 17.61
CA ARG A 41 -9.96 -6.69 17.60
C ARG A 41 -10.54 -6.84 16.20
N PRO A 42 -10.67 -8.06 15.68
CA PRO A 42 -11.39 -8.26 14.42
C PRO A 42 -12.79 -7.71 14.50
N ARG A 43 -13.24 -7.00 13.47
CA ARG A 43 -14.55 -6.35 13.45
C ARG A 43 -15.00 -6.03 12.03
N PHE A 44 -16.26 -5.62 11.88
CA PHE A 44 -16.86 -5.26 10.60
C PHE A 44 -16.83 -6.39 9.54
N GLY A 45 -17.04 -7.63 9.98
CA GLY A 45 -17.04 -8.80 9.11
C GLY A 45 -15.69 -8.97 8.42
N VAL A 46 -15.68 -8.96 7.10
CA VAL A 46 -14.47 -9.13 6.29
C VAL A 46 -13.58 -7.88 6.21
N MET A 47 -14.05 -6.75 6.72
CA MET A 47 -13.32 -5.48 6.60
C MET A 47 -12.05 -5.44 7.46
N ARG A 48 -12.09 -6.05 8.65
CA ARG A 48 -10.94 -6.11 9.56
C ARG A 48 -10.82 -7.49 10.18
N GLY A 49 -10.32 -8.42 9.40
CA GLY A 49 -10.02 -9.78 9.81
C GLY A 49 -8.54 -10.01 10.06
N ARG A 50 -8.18 -11.22 10.49
CA ARG A 50 -6.80 -11.65 10.69
C ARG A 50 -6.18 -12.23 9.42
N GLU A 51 -6.99 -12.79 8.54
CA GLU A 51 -6.58 -13.34 7.26
C GLU A 51 -7.35 -12.64 6.15
N PHE A 52 -6.64 -12.11 5.16
CA PHE A 52 -7.23 -11.35 4.08
C PHE A 52 -6.37 -11.40 2.81
N LEU A 53 -7.03 -11.24 1.68
CA LEU A 53 -6.36 -11.12 0.39
C LEU A 53 -5.92 -9.68 0.18
N MET A 54 -4.64 -9.49 -0.13
CA MET A 54 -4.06 -8.19 -0.42
C MET A 54 -3.39 -8.19 -1.79
N LYS A 55 -3.61 -7.13 -2.55
CA LYS A 55 -2.74 -6.76 -3.67
C LYS A 55 -1.80 -5.67 -3.17
N ASP A 56 -0.53 -5.94 -3.22
CA ASP A 56 0.54 -5.01 -2.86
C ASP A 56 1.51 -4.81 -4.03
N ASN A 57 2.17 -3.68 -4.04
CA ASN A 57 3.07 -3.27 -5.11
C ASN A 57 4.33 -2.62 -4.51
N TYR A 58 5.47 -2.89 -5.13
CA TYR A 58 6.78 -2.49 -4.65
C TYR A 58 7.57 -1.89 -5.80
N SER A 59 8.00 -0.65 -5.66
CA SER A 59 8.83 0.04 -6.64
C SER A 59 10.30 0.03 -6.21
N PHE A 60 11.16 -0.17 -7.20
CA PHE A 60 12.61 -0.13 -7.05
C PHE A 60 13.15 0.87 -8.06
N ASP A 61 13.76 1.91 -7.58
CA ASP A 61 14.17 3.06 -8.35
C ASP A 61 15.65 3.35 -8.12
N LEU A 62 16.27 4.06 -9.05
CA LEU A 62 17.71 4.33 -9.01
C LEU A 62 18.07 5.35 -7.92
N ASP A 63 17.21 6.34 -7.74
CA ASP A 63 17.42 7.45 -6.82
C ASP A 63 16.08 7.96 -6.24
N GLU A 64 16.16 8.88 -5.29
CA GLU A 64 14.98 9.46 -4.64
C GLU A 64 14.06 10.21 -5.62
N SER A 65 14.60 10.83 -6.66
CA SER A 65 13.80 11.53 -7.67
C SER A 65 12.95 10.57 -8.49
N GLU A 66 13.52 9.44 -8.88
CA GLU A 66 12.79 8.38 -9.59
C GLU A 66 11.77 7.69 -8.67
N ALA A 67 12.14 7.43 -7.41
CA ALA A 67 11.22 6.88 -6.42
C ALA A 67 10.00 7.80 -6.22
N LYS A 68 10.20 9.10 -6.22
CA LYS A 68 9.12 10.09 -6.14
C LYS A 68 8.18 10.04 -7.35
N LYS A 69 8.73 9.86 -8.56
CA LYS A 69 7.93 9.67 -9.78
C LYS A 69 7.10 8.38 -9.72
N SER A 70 7.70 7.29 -9.26
CA SER A 70 7.00 6.02 -9.04
C SER A 70 5.86 6.18 -8.03
N TYR A 71 6.10 6.89 -6.94
CA TYR A 71 5.09 7.22 -5.94
C TYR A 71 3.92 8.02 -6.52
N ASP A 72 4.21 9.08 -7.27
CA ASP A 72 3.19 9.92 -7.91
C ASP A 72 2.36 9.14 -8.95
N ASN A 73 2.99 8.23 -9.66
CA ASN A 73 2.29 7.34 -10.59
C ASN A 73 1.32 6.41 -9.86
N MET A 74 1.75 5.84 -8.73
CA MET A 74 0.88 5.00 -7.91
C MET A 74 -0.24 5.81 -7.26
N PHE A 75 0.03 7.02 -6.81
CA PHE A 75 -0.99 7.93 -6.29
C PHE A 75 -2.12 8.16 -7.31
N LYS A 76 -1.76 8.49 -8.54
CA LYS A 76 -2.72 8.66 -9.64
C LYS A 76 -3.47 7.36 -9.96
N ALA A 77 -2.77 6.22 -9.92
CA ALA A 77 -3.36 4.92 -10.15
C ALA A 77 -4.43 4.57 -9.08
N TYR A 78 -4.16 4.86 -7.81
CA TYR A 78 -5.12 4.66 -6.73
C TYR A 78 -6.38 5.51 -6.93
N ILE A 79 -6.24 6.80 -7.20
CA ILE A 79 -7.39 7.68 -7.46
C ILE A 79 -8.23 7.12 -8.63
N LYS A 80 -7.57 6.77 -9.74
CA LYS A 80 -8.24 6.22 -10.91
C LYS A 80 -8.98 4.91 -10.59
N THR A 81 -8.36 4.05 -9.79
CA THR A 81 -8.95 2.77 -9.37
C THR A 81 -10.22 2.99 -8.58
N PHE A 82 -10.18 3.84 -7.55
CA PHE A 82 -11.35 4.11 -6.72
C PHE A 82 -12.48 4.79 -7.50
N ILE A 83 -12.17 5.73 -8.39
CA ILE A 83 -13.17 6.35 -9.27
C ILE A 83 -13.84 5.29 -10.17
N ARG A 84 -13.06 4.35 -10.73
CA ARG A 84 -13.60 3.24 -11.54
C ARG A 84 -14.50 2.30 -10.74
N MET A 85 -14.27 2.19 -9.44
CA MET A 85 -15.15 1.45 -8.52
C MET A 85 -16.41 2.22 -8.11
N GLY A 86 -16.59 3.45 -8.61
CA GLY A 86 -17.71 4.31 -8.25
C GLY A 86 -17.56 5.01 -6.90
N LEU A 87 -16.33 5.07 -6.37
CA LEU A 87 -16.02 5.67 -5.08
C LEU A 87 -15.39 7.05 -5.27
N THR A 88 -15.58 7.94 -4.29
CA THR A 88 -14.93 9.25 -4.26
C THR A 88 -13.83 9.25 -3.20
N PRO A 89 -12.57 9.01 -3.59
CA PRO A 89 -11.48 8.92 -2.64
C PRO A 89 -11.02 10.31 -2.18
N ILE A 90 -10.69 10.42 -0.91
CA ILE A 90 -10.02 11.57 -0.31
C ILE A 90 -8.62 11.12 0.09
N SER A 91 -7.59 11.76 -0.46
CA SER A 91 -6.22 11.47 -0.06
C SER A 91 -5.86 12.27 1.18
N LEU A 92 -5.42 11.59 2.21
CA LEU A 92 -4.94 12.18 3.45
C LEU A 92 -3.46 11.84 3.64
N ARG A 93 -2.71 12.78 4.15
CA ARG A 93 -1.34 12.50 4.57
C ARG A 93 -1.38 11.60 5.81
N ALA A 94 -0.64 10.50 5.75
CA ALA A 94 -0.60 9.51 6.81
C ALA A 94 0.78 9.49 7.49
N GLU A 95 0.82 8.96 8.69
CA GLU A 95 2.08 8.65 9.37
C GLU A 95 2.73 7.45 8.70
N THR A 96 4.06 7.46 8.63
CA THR A 96 4.83 6.41 7.95
C THR A 96 4.96 5.12 8.76
N GLY A 97 4.63 5.16 10.06
CA GLY A 97 4.67 4.00 10.94
C GLY A 97 6.09 3.43 11.17
N PRO A 98 6.18 2.21 11.69
CA PRO A 98 7.47 1.59 12.07
C PRO A 98 8.38 1.23 10.89
N ILE A 99 7.84 1.13 9.68
CA ILE A 99 8.63 0.80 8.47
C ILE A 99 9.51 1.98 8.02
N GLY A 100 9.15 3.21 8.47
CA GLY A 100 9.91 4.42 8.16
C GLY A 100 9.46 5.11 6.87
N GLY A 101 10.28 6.05 6.40
CA GLY A 101 9.97 6.90 5.25
C GLY A 101 9.47 8.29 5.66
N ASN A 102 9.35 9.19 4.70
CA ASN A 102 8.95 10.59 4.93
C ASN A 102 7.71 11.01 4.14
N LEU A 103 7.15 10.13 3.33
CA LEU A 103 5.99 10.38 2.49
C LEU A 103 5.04 9.18 2.56
N SER A 104 3.82 9.44 3.04
CA SER A 104 2.76 8.43 3.10
C SER A 104 1.40 9.09 2.91
N HIS A 105 0.52 8.42 2.18
CA HIS A 105 -0.87 8.83 2.00
C HIS A 105 -1.80 7.65 2.24
N GLU A 106 -2.97 7.95 2.76
CA GLU A 106 -4.12 7.05 2.82
C GLU A 106 -5.23 7.57 1.95
N PHE A 107 -5.94 6.69 1.28
CA PHE A 107 -7.15 7.02 0.53
C PHE A 107 -8.37 6.60 1.34
N GLN A 108 -9.15 7.56 1.77
CA GLN A 108 -10.34 7.35 2.58
C GLN A 108 -11.59 7.69 1.79
N ILE A 109 -12.69 7.06 2.19
CA ILE A 109 -14.01 7.27 1.62
C ILE A 109 -14.95 7.64 2.75
N LEU A 110 -15.72 8.72 2.56
CA LEU A 110 -16.68 9.15 3.56
C LEU A 110 -17.80 8.12 3.69
N ALA A 111 -18.01 7.65 4.91
CA ALA A 111 -19.10 6.75 5.25
C ALA A 111 -19.63 7.06 6.67
N LYS A 112 -20.93 6.94 6.88
CA LYS A 112 -21.54 7.13 8.21
C LYS A 112 -21.04 6.14 9.25
N THR A 113 -20.60 4.98 8.80
CA THR A 113 -20.11 3.85 9.61
C THR A 113 -18.59 3.71 9.55
N GLY A 114 -17.87 4.78 9.13
CA GLY A 114 -16.41 4.79 9.03
C GLY A 114 -15.72 4.64 10.39
N GLU A 115 -14.52 4.08 10.39
CA GLU A 115 -13.71 3.88 11.60
C GLU A 115 -12.98 5.15 12.06
N SER A 116 -12.58 6.00 11.11
CA SER A 116 -11.80 7.20 11.38
C SER A 116 -12.68 8.44 11.35
N LEU A 117 -12.51 9.31 12.34
CA LEU A 117 -13.15 10.62 12.34
C LEU A 117 -12.40 11.57 11.40
N SER A 118 -13.11 12.14 10.42
CA SER A 118 -12.56 13.21 9.59
C SER A 118 -12.76 14.55 10.29
N LEU A 119 -11.67 15.28 10.51
CA LEU A 119 -11.70 16.64 11.08
C LEU A 119 -11.93 17.74 10.02
N ILE A 120 -12.29 17.37 8.80
CA ILE A 120 -12.48 18.33 7.69
C ILE A 120 -13.76 19.16 7.84
N HIS A 121 -14.60 18.86 8.81
CA HIS A 121 -15.86 19.58 9.06
C HIS A 121 -15.91 20.28 10.41
N ILE A 122 -14.82 20.87 10.80
CA ILE A 122 -14.82 21.83 11.91
C ILE A 122 -14.73 23.25 11.34
#